data_8537b8e35782726582a74e2ef91d8051
#
_entry.id   8537b8e35782726582a74e2ef91d8051
#
_cell.length_a   1.000
_cell.length_b   1.000
_cell.length_c   1.000
_cell.angle_alpha   90.00
_cell.angle_beta   90.00
_cell.angle_gamma   90.00
#
_symmetry.space_group_name_H-M   'P 1'
#
loop_
_entity.id
_entity.type
_entity.pdbx_description
1 polymer ?
#
loop_
_entity_poly.entity_id
_entity_poly.type
_entity_poly.pdbx_seq_one_letter_code
_entity_poly.pdbx_strand_id
1 'polypeptide(L)'
;VAICILDAGLTEDQKKKLLEKVDEIKSAEWDIEVPDYKVKGKEWLKSQVSRAFLPKYFPNYEKYLWIDCDAWVNDWSSIKLYFKACDNGKLGITQTIGPGYKITSKVSWLIGKLAIIKSQNFKHAVKSKIGFEKARKLAFAPHINIGVFSLEKDSKGWDVWQNNLSKALKAGNIFGSEGLAINMSVYIDNLETEFLPLNCNWITSNLLPKFDEKNNTFVEPVK
;
A
#
# COMPACT_ATOMS: atom_id res chain seq x y z
N VAL A 1 -7.12 -20.79 3.58
CA VAL A 1 -6.56 -19.44 3.78
C VAL A 1 -6.95 -19.02 5.18
N ALA A 2 -5.97 -18.67 6.00
CA ALA A 2 -6.20 -18.10 7.31
C ALA A 2 -6.50 -16.60 7.21
N ILE A 3 -7.37 -16.11 8.11
CA ILE A 3 -7.70 -14.69 8.23
C ILE A 3 -7.08 -14.19 9.55
N CYS A 4 -6.13 -13.27 9.43
CA CYS A 4 -5.42 -12.70 10.57
C CYS A 4 -5.65 -11.18 10.65
N ILE A 5 -5.71 -10.65 11.84
CA ILE A 5 -5.89 -9.21 12.08
C ILE A 5 -4.65 -8.64 12.76
N LEU A 6 -4.12 -7.56 12.21
CA LEU A 6 -3.12 -6.73 12.86
C LEU A 6 -3.83 -5.56 13.55
N ASP A 7 -3.95 -5.66 14.86
CA ASP A 7 -4.69 -4.73 15.70
C ASP A 7 -3.88 -3.46 16.01
N ALA A 8 -4.34 -2.32 15.55
CA ALA A 8 -3.76 -1.01 15.83
C ALA A 8 -4.63 -0.14 16.77
N GLY A 9 -5.54 -0.75 17.53
CA GLY A 9 -6.36 -0.03 18.51
C GLY A 9 -7.79 -0.55 18.69
N LEU A 10 -8.00 -1.85 18.55
CA LEU A 10 -9.28 -2.50 18.88
C LEU A 10 -9.56 -2.44 20.39
N THR A 11 -10.82 -2.28 20.75
CA THR A 11 -11.28 -2.50 22.13
C THR A 11 -11.34 -3.99 22.45
N GLU A 12 -11.35 -4.36 23.73
CA GLU A 12 -11.45 -5.77 24.13
C GLU A 12 -12.75 -6.43 23.65
N ASP A 13 -13.87 -5.68 23.63
CA ASP A 13 -15.14 -6.19 23.10
C ASP A 13 -15.07 -6.44 21.59
N GLN A 14 -14.37 -5.58 20.83
CA GLN A 14 -14.15 -5.79 19.41
C GLN A 14 -13.26 -7.00 19.15
N LYS A 15 -12.17 -7.16 19.91
CA LYS A 15 -11.30 -8.34 19.81
C LYS A 15 -12.07 -9.63 20.06
N LYS A 16 -12.86 -9.67 21.14
CA LYS A 16 -13.68 -10.85 21.48
C LYS A 16 -14.61 -11.25 20.33
N LYS A 17 -15.32 -10.27 19.73
CA LYS A 17 -16.23 -10.54 18.61
C LYS A 17 -15.49 -10.97 17.34
N LEU A 18 -14.28 -10.47 17.11
CA LEU A 18 -13.49 -10.81 15.93
C LEU A 18 -12.83 -12.19 16.07
N LEU A 19 -12.40 -12.58 17.27
CA LEU A 19 -11.82 -13.91 17.53
C LEU A 19 -12.77 -15.08 17.21
N GLU A 20 -14.08 -14.82 17.13
CA GLU A 20 -15.06 -15.81 16.66
C GLU A 20 -15.06 -16.01 15.14
N LYS A 21 -14.38 -15.12 14.39
CA LYS A 21 -14.45 -15.04 12.92
C LYS A 21 -13.11 -15.12 12.23
N VAL A 22 -12.01 -15.01 12.96
CA VAL A 22 -10.66 -14.96 12.42
C VAL A 22 -9.74 -15.93 13.14
N ASP A 23 -8.65 -16.30 12.49
CA ASP A 23 -7.73 -17.33 13.04
C ASP A 23 -6.76 -16.73 14.08
N GLU A 24 -6.27 -15.51 13.85
CA GLU A 24 -5.33 -14.84 14.76
C GLU A 24 -5.56 -13.33 14.83
N ILE A 25 -5.32 -12.74 16.01
CA ILE A 25 -5.21 -11.29 16.20
C ILE A 25 -3.89 -11.00 16.91
N LYS A 26 -3.06 -10.13 16.34
CA LYS A 26 -1.80 -9.65 16.92
C LYS A 26 -1.83 -8.14 17.07
N SER A 27 -1.35 -7.62 18.19
CA SER A 27 -1.24 -6.18 18.39
C SER A 27 -0.09 -5.61 17.58
N ALA A 28 -0.37 -4.55 16.82
CA ALA A 28 0.64 -3.81 16.07
C ALA A 28 1.56 -3.02 17.00
N GLU A 29 2.83 -2.94 16.64
CA GLU A 29 3.86 -2.20 17.36
C GLU A 29 4.42 -1.07 16.48
N TRP A 30 5.24 -0.21 17.07
CA TRP A 30 6.09 0.71 16.32
C TRP A 30 7.37 -0.04 15.92
N ASP A 31 7.34 -0.82 14.84
CA ASP A 31 8.46 -1.64 14.38
C ASP A 31 9.67 -0.83 13.90
N ILE A 32 9.49 0.45 13.69
CA ILE A 32 10.55 1.41 13.37
C ILE A 32 10.47 2.54 14.40
N GLU A 33 11.62 2.93 14.91
CA GLU A 33 11.71 4.07 15.83
C GLU A 33 11.22 5.35 15.14
N VAL A 34 10.22 5.97 15.74
CA VAL A 34 9.61 7.22 15.28
C VAL A 34 9.56 8.19 16.44
N PRO A 35 9.96 9.46 16.26
CA PRO A 35 9.92 10.45 17.34
C PRO A 35 8.52 10.60 17.96
N ASP A 36 8.43 10.64 19.29
CA ASP A 36 7.19 10.67 20.06
C ASP A 36 6.20 11.75 19.60
N TYR A 37 6.70 12.94 19.25
CA TYR A 37 5.85 14.04 18.79
C TYR A 37 5.08 13.72 17.51
N LYS A 38 5.53 12.73 16.70
CA LYS A 38 4.85 12.29 15.48
C LYS A 38 3.74 11.28 15.76
N VAL A 39 3.85 10.53 16.86
CA VAL A 39 3.00 9.37 17.16
C VAL A 39 1.98 9.61 18.27
N LYS A 40 2.23 10.57 19.15
CA LYS A 40 1.36 10.86 20.31
C LYS A 40 -0.10 11.05 19.90
N GLY A 41 -0.99 10.21 20.44
CA GLY A 41 -2.42 10.23 20.14
C GLY A 41 -2.79 9.69 18.75
N LYS A 42 -1.88 8.96 18.08
CA LYS A 42 -2.09 8.43 16.72
C LYS A 42 -1.73 6.95 16.64
N GLU A 43 -2.12 6.18 17.66
CA GLU A 43 -1.77 4.75 17.75
C GLU A 43 -2.22 3.93 16.53
N TRP A 44 -3.32 4.31 15.90
CA TRP A 44 -3.81 3.70 14.67
C TRP A 44 -2.81 3.75 13.50
N LEU A 45 -1.86 4.69 13.52
CA LEU A 45 -0.79 4.78 12.51
C LEU A 45 0.24 3.63 12.62
N LYS A 46 0.21 2.84 13.70
CA LYS A 46 1.01 1.61 13.78
C LYS A 46 0.75 0.71 12.58
N SER A 47 -0.49 0.58 12.12
CA SER A 47 -0.83 -0.22 10.94
C SER A 47 -0.06 0.18 9.68
N GLN A 48 0.31 1.44 9.56
CA GLN A 48 1.10 1.96 8.42
C GLN A 48 2.58 1.57 8.48
N VAL A 49 3.08 1.26 9.68
CA VAL A 49 4.46 0.79 9.88
C VAL A 49 4.50 -0.73 9.89
N SER A 50 3.65 -1.35 10.70
CA SER A 50 3.66 -2.79 10.98
C SER A 50 3.34 -3.66 9.78
N ARG A 51 2.60 -3.16 8.77
CA ARG A 51 2.29 -3.94 7.57
C ARG A 51 3.52 -4.37 6.77
N ALA A 52 4.63 -3.68 6.91
CA ALA A 52 5.90 -4.08 6.31
C ALA A 52 6.61 -5.20 7.09
N PHE A 53 6.05 -5.62 8.23
CA PHE A 53 6.63 -6.62 9.14
C PHE A 53 5.72 -7.83 9.35
N LEU A 54 4.80 -8.13 8.43
CA LEU A 54 3.85 -9.24 8.57
C LEU A 54 4.49 -10.58 8.93
N PRO A 55 5.66 -10.98 8.38
CA PRO A 55 6.32 -12.23 8.77
C PRO A 55 6.71 -12.30 10.27
N LYS A 56 6.98 -11.14 10.90
CA LYS A 56 7.24 -11.06 12.36
C LYS A 56 5.99 -11.38 13.17
N TYR A 57 4.83 -10.87 12.74
CA TYR A 57 3.57 -11.04 13.46
C TYR A 57 2.93 -12.41 13.25
N PHE A 58 3.07 -12.95 12.04
CA PHE A 58 2.41 -14.18 11.60
C PHE A 58 3.42 -15.15 10.96
N PRO A 59 4.41 -15.66 11.72
CA PRO A 59 5.55 -16.40 11.18
C PRO A 59 5.22 -17.77 10.57
N ASN A 60 4.00 -18.26 10.77
CA ASN A 60 3.59 -19.63 10.39
C ASN A 60 3.03 -19.73 8.97
N TYR A 61 3.03 -18.63 8.21
CA TYR A 61 2.46 -18.59 6.86
C TYR A 61 3.55 -18.38 5.82
N GLU A 62 3.38 -19.01 4.65
CA GLU A 62 4.32 -18.92 3.53
C GLU A 62 4.05 -17.69 2.63
N LYS A 63 2.79 -17.27 2.54
CA LYS A 63 2.36 -16.14 1.72
C LYS A 63 1.43 -15.22 2.51
N TYR A 64 1.61 -13.94 2.28
CA TYR A 64 0.81 -12.90 2.91
C TYR A 64 0.03 -12.13 1.86
N LEU A 65 -1.23 -11.92 2.13
CA LEU A 65 -2.08 -10.98 1.42
C LEU A 65 -2.61 -9.97 2.43
N TRP A 66 -2.14 -8.74 2.32
CA TRP A 66 -2.68 -7.63 3.07
C TRP A 66 -3.92 -7.08 2.40
N ILE A 67 -4.93 -6.77 3.18
CA ILE A 67 -6.15 -6.08 2.73
C ILE A 67 -6.47 -5.02 3.79
N ASP A 68 -6.54 -3.74 3.41
CA ASP A 68 -6.97 -2.68 4.32
C ASP A 68 -8.40 -2.95 4.79
N CYS A 69 -8.71 -2.62 6.05
CA CYS A 69 -9.99 -2.93 6.68
C CYS A 69 -11.20 -2.19 6.08
N ASP A 70 -10.97 -1.18 5.24
CA ASP A 70 -11.97 -0.46 4.47
C ASP A 70 -12.13 -0.97 3.03
N ALA A 71 -11.42 -2.06 2.68
CA ALA A 71 -11.57 -2.72 1.40
C ALA A 71 -12.64 -3.82 1.45
N TRP A 72 -13.29 -4.04 0.32
CA TRP A 72 -14.32 -5.06 0.14
C TRP A 72 -13.89 -6.06 -0.93
N VAL A 73 -13.83 -7.35 -0.55
CA VAL A 73 -13.56 -8.45 -1.50
C VAL A 73 -14.86 -8.82 -2.21
N ASN A 74 -14.94 -8.45 -3.49
CA ASN A 74 -16.13 -8.75 -4.31
C ASN A 74 -16.05 -10.11 -4.98
N ASP A 75 -14.85 -10.57 -5.32
CA ASP A 75 -14.64 -11.81 -6.06
C ASP A 75 -13.37 -12.54 -5.59
N TRP A 76 -13.49 -13.85 -5.42
CA TRP A 76 -12.38 -14.70 -4.95
C TRP A 76 -11.26 -14.85 -5.98
N SER A 77 -11.52 -14.59 -7.26
CA SER A 77 -10.49 -14.62 -8.30
C SER A 77 -9.39 -13.61 -8.06
N SER A 78 -9.72 -12.42 -7.52
CA SER A 78 -8.74 -11.39 -7.14
C SER A 78 -7.77 -11.91 -6.07
N ILE A 79 -8.28 -12.62 -5.07
CA ILE A 79 -7.45 -13.23 -4.01
C ILE A 79 -6.47 -14.24 -4.63
N LYS A 80 -6.95 -15.10 -5.54
CA LYS A 80 -6.10 -16.08 -6.24
C LYS A 80 -5.03 -15.40 -7.08
N LEU A 81 -5.37 -14.29 -7.75
CA LEU A 81 -4.41 -13.52 -8.54
C LEU A 81 -3.30 -12.93 -7.67
N TYR A 82 -3.64 -12.37 -6.50
CA TYR A 82 -2.63 -11.87 -5.56
C TYR A 82 -1.69 -12.96 -5.07
N PHE A 83 -2.22 -14.14 -4.69
CA PHE A 83 -1.37 -15.26 -4.27
C PHE A 83 -0.48 -15.79 -5.39
N LYS A 84 -0.93 -15.73 -6.64
CA LYS A 84 -0.11 -16.07 -7.80
C LYS A 84 0.92 -14.98 -8.11
N ALA A 85 0.56 -13.72 -7.95
CA ALA A 85 1.43 -12.59 -8.26
C ALA A 85 2.66 -12.52 -7.36
N CYS A 86 2.58 -13.04 -6.13
CA CYS A 86 3.72 -13.07 -5.22
C CYS A 86 4.65 -14.28 -5.40
N ASP A 87 4.37 -15.18 -6.32
CA ASP A 87 5.24 -16.32 -6.60
C ASP A 87 6.67 -15.87 -6.95
N ASN A 88 7.65 -16.64 -6.50
CA ASN A 88 9.07 -16.37 -6.65
C ASN A 88 9.54 -15.08 -5.96
N GLY A 89 8.89 -14.71 -4.86
CA GLY A 89 9.26 -13.57 -4.02
C GLY A 89 8.91 -12.20 -4.59
N LYS A 90 8.11 -12.13 -5.67
CA LYS A 90 7.66 -10.87 -6.26
C LYS A 90 6.65 -10.16 -5.37
N LEU A 91 6.60 -8.84 -5.47
CA LEU A 91 5.54 -8.05 -4.89
C LEU A 91 4.30 -8.05 -5.81
N GLY A 92 3.19 -8.65 -5.38
CA GLY A 92 1.91 -8.53 -6.07
C GLY A 92 1.15 -7.28 -5.62
N ILE A 93 0.86 -6.33 -6.54
CA ILE A 93 0.26 -5.05 -6.18
C ILE A 93 -0.42 -4.37 -7.36
N THR A 94 -1.25 -3.34 -7.12
CA THR A 94 -1.88 -2.54 -8.18
C THR A 94 -1.32 -1.12 -8.23
N GLN A 95 -1.37 -0.52 -9.42
CA GLN A 95 -1.11 0.91 -9.62
C GLN A 95 -2.40 1.70 -9.64
N THR A 96 -2.37 2.99 -9.28
CA THR A 96 -3.50 3.91 -9.41
C THR A 96 -3.41 4.68 -10.73
N ILE A 97 -3.56 3.97 -11.83
CA ILE A 97 -3.57 4.52 -13.18
C ILE A 97 -4.88 4.13 -13.87
N GLY A 98 -5.37 4.98 -14.75
CA GLY A 98 -6.57 4.69 -15.52
C GLY A 98 -7.59 5.83 -15.50
N PRO A 99 -8.62 5.75 -16.36
CA PRO A 99 -9.59 6.84 -16.55
C PRO A 99 -10.45 7.10 -15.31
N GLY A 100 -10.59 6.12 -14.43
CA GLY A 100 -11.38 6.24 -13.19
C GLY A 100 -10.64 6.94 -12.04
N TYR A 101 -9.33 7.18 -12.14
CA TYR A 101 -8.56 7.78 -11.07
C TYR A 101 -8.28 9.27 -11.31
N LYS A 102 -8.19 10.03 -10.22
CA LYS A 102 -7.70 11.41 -10.29
C LYS A 102 -6.27 11.40 -10.79
N ILE A 103 -5.91 12.42 -11.58
CA ILE A 103 -4.54 12.61 -12.02
C ILE A 103 -3.66 12.80 -10.79
N THR A 104 -2.82 11.81 -10.52
CA THR A 104 -1.87 11.83 -9.39
C THR A 104 -0.62 12.64 -9.70
N SER A 105 -0.39 12.93 -10.99
CA SER A 105 0.70 13.78 -11.49
C SER A 105 0.17 14.81 -12.48
N LYS A 106 0.51 16.08 -12.29
CA LYS A 106 0.16 17.18 -13.19
C LYS A 106 1.38 18.05 -13.48
N VAL A 107 1.64 18.30 -14.77
CA VAL A 107 2.62 19.30 -15.22
C VAL A 107 1.85 20.55 -15.65
N SER A 108 2.19 21.70 -15.07
CA SER A 108 1.62 22.99 -15.45
C SER A 108 2.75 23.90 -15.91
N TRP A 109 2.72 24.32 -17.17
CA TRP A 109 3.68 25.27 -17.74
C TRP A 109 3.38 26.67 -17.22
N LEU A 110 4.41 27.37 -16.77
CA LEU A 110 4.30 28.75 -16.28
C LEU A 110 4.64 29.76 -17.39
N ILE A 111 5.91 29.79 -17.78
CA ILE A 111 6.41 30.70 -18.79
C ILE A 111 7.51 29.96 -19.56
N GLY A 112 7.40 29.90 -20.89
CA GLY A 112 8.39 29.28 -21.74
C GLY A 112 8.66 27.81 -21.34
N LYS A 113 9.91 27.54 -20.90
CA LYS A 113 10.34 26.16 -20.50
C LYS A 113 10.16 25.84 -19.03
N LEU A 114 9.63 26.76 -18.23
CA LEU A 114 9.40 26.54 -16.80
C LEU A 114 8.09 25.81 -16.56
N ALA A 115 8.14 24.74 -15.78
CA ALA A 115 6.97 23.94 -15.41
C ALA A 115 6.91 23.67 -13.92
N ILE A 116 5.70 23.64 -13.38
CA ILE A 116 5.41 23.14 -12.03
C ILE A 116 4.94 21.69 -12.16
N ILE A 117 5.60 20.79 -11.45
CA ILE A 117 5.19 19.40 -11.32
C ILE A 117 4.47 19.24 -9.99
N LYS A 118 3.20 18.84 -10.06
CA LYS A 118 2.42 18.41 -8.87
C LYS A 118 2.24 16.90 -8.95
N SER A 119 2.90 16.17 -8.06
CA SER A 119 2.83 14.73 -7.95
C SER A 119 2.76 14.35 -6.49
N GLN A 120 1.91 13.38 -6.16
CA GLN A 120 1.80 12.86 -4.79
C GLN A 120 3.13 12.24 -4.35
N ASN A 121 3.73 11.40 -5.21
CA ASN A 121 5.02 10.79 -4.94
C ASN A 121 6.12 11.85 -4.75
N PHE A 122 6.17 12.87 -5.61
CA PHE A 122 7.14 13.97 -5.48
C PHE A 122 6.99 14.73 -4.16
N LYS A 123 5.75 15.08 -3.81
CA LYS A 123 5.44 15.79 -2.55
C LYS A 123 5.93 15.03 -1.32
N HIS A 124 5.65 13.72 -1.26
CA HIS A 124 6.10 12.88 -0.16
C HIS A 124 7.61 12.68 -0.15
N ALA A 125 8.22 12.47 -1.32
CA ALA A 125 9.66 12.33 -1.48
C ALA A 125 10.44 13.56 -1.00
N VAL A 126 10.00 14.75 -1.37
CA VAL A 126 10.61 16.01 -0.91
C VAL A 126 10.45 16.18 0.60
N LYS A 127 9.26 15.93 1.15
CA LYS A 127 9.01 16.00 2.61
C LYS A 127 9.89 15.03 3.39
N SER A 128 10.10 13.84 2.86
CA SER A 128 10.93 12.80 3.48
C SER A 128 12.43 13.00 3.24
N LYS A 129 12.82 14.05 2.52
CA LYS A 129 14.24 14.42 2.26
C LYS A 129 15.06 13.27 1.65
N ILE A 130 14.46 12.46 0.77
CA ILE A 130 15.14 11.32 0.13
C ILE A 130 16.13 11.70 -0.99
N GLY A 131 16.27 12.99 -1.29
CA GLY A 131 17.10 13.54 -2.35
C GLY A 131 16.31 13.91 -3.60
N PHE A 132 16.73 15.01 -4.25
CA PHE A 132 15.99 15.62 -5.37
C PHE A 132 15.91 14.69 -6.60
N GLU A 133 16.98 14.00 -6.94
CA GLU A 133 16.98 13.09 -8.10
C GLU A 133 15.99 11.95 -7.94
N LYS A 134 15.95 11.31 -6.77
CA LYS A 134 14.98 10.26 -6.45
C LYS A 134 13.56 10.82 -6.48
N ALA A 135 13.33 12.00 -5.89
CA ALA A 135 12.04 12.66 -5.91
C ALA A 135 11.58 12.94 -7.35
N ARG A 136 12.48 13.41 -8.22
CA ARG A 136 12.20 13.67 -9.63
C ARG A 136 11.87 12.39 -10.39
N LYS A 137 12.59 11.29 -10.16
CA LYS A 137 12.29 9.98 -10.77
C LYS A 137 10.89 9.51 -10.36
N LEU A 138 10.53 9.64 -9.08
CA LEU A 138 9.23 9.26 -8.56
C LEU A 138 8.08 10.20 -9.00
N ALA A 139 8.37 11.42 -9.41
CA ALA A 139 7.36 12.40 -9.81
C ALA A 139 6.48 11.93 -10.96
N PHE A 140 7.03 11.16 -11.86
CA PHE A 140 6.37 10.66 -13.07
C PHE A 140 6.03 9.16 -12.98
N ALA A 141 6.47 8.48 -11.93
CA ALA A 141 6.12 7.08 -11.71
C ALA A 141 4.63 6.95 -11.37
N PRO A 142 3.92 5.95 -11.92
CA PRO A 142 2.56 5.65 -11.51
C PRO A 142 2.50 5.43 -10.00
N HIS A 143 1.52 6.04 -9.34
CA HIS A 143 1.36 5.85 -7.91
C HIS A 143 0.88 4.42 -7.63
N ILE A 144 1.47 3.76 -6.63
CA ILE A 144 1.11 2.40 -6.23
C ILE A 144 0.09 2.46 -5.10
N ASN A 145 -0.97 1.66 -5.23
CA ASN A 145 -1.99 1.51 -4.19
C ASN A 145 -1.60 0.36 -3.24
N ILE A 146 -1.26 0.72 -2.03
CA ILE A 146 -0.75 -0.22 -1.00
C ILE A 146 -1.86 -0.78 -0.09
N GLY A 147 -3.12 -0.44 -0.36
CA GLY A 147 -4.26 -0.95 0.41
C GLY A 147 -4.47 -2.46 0.26
N VAL A 148 -3.98 -3.04 -0.85
CA VAL A 148 -3.94 -4.50 -1.05
C VAL A 148 -2.61 -4.85 -1.71
N PHE A 149 -1.88 -5.80 -1.13
CA PHE A 149 -0.65 -6.32 -1.69
C PHE A 149 -0.40 -7.75 -1.23
N SER A 150 0.43 -8.47 -1.96
CA SER A 150 0.87 -9.82 -1.59
C SER A 150 2.38 -9.97 -1.68
N LEU A 151 2.95 -10.81 -0.80
CA LEU A 151 4.38 -11.11 -0.78
C LEU A 151 4.62 -12.47 -0.09
N GLU A 152 5.61 -13.23 -0.55
CA GLU A 152 6.04 -14.46 0.13
C GLU A 152 6.85 -14.15 1.39
N LYS A 153 6.83 -15.09 2.35
CA LYS A 153 7.51 -14.98 3.64
C LYS A 153 8.97 -14.60 3.50
N ASP A 154 9.69 -15.33 2.67
CA ASP A 154 11.14 -15.22 2.51
C ASP A 154 11.56 -14.24 1.41
N SER A 155 10.62 -13.42 0.94
CA SER A 155 10.91 -12.40 -0.08
C SER A 155 11.85 -11.33 0.46
N LYS A 156 12.88 -11.01 -0.33
CA LYS A 156 13.75 -9.84 -0.09
C LYS A 156 12.98 -8.50 -0.13
N GLY A 157 11.76 -8.52 -0.64
CA GLY A 157 10.88 -7.36 -0.70
C GLY A 157 10.60 -6.76 0.67
N TRP A 158 10.52 -7.58 1.73
CA TRP A 158 10.34 -7.09 3.09
C TRP A 158 11.49 -6.20 3.54
N ASP A 159 12.73 -6.65 3.39
CA ASP A 159 13.92 -5.89 3.80
C ASP A 159 14.06 -4.58 3.02
N VAL A 160 13.84 -4.63 1.70
CA VAL A 160 13.88 -3.45 0.83
C VAL A 160 12.83 -2.42 1.26
N TRP A 161 11.61 -2.88 1.53
CA TRP A 161 10.51 -2.02 1.96
C TRP A 161 10.77 -1.42 3.34
N GLN A 162 11.14 -2.23 4.35
CA GLN A 162 11.48 -1.79 5.71
C GLN A 162 12.59 -0.74 5.71
N ASN A 163 13.64 -0.96 4.93
CA ASN A 163 14.75 -0.02 4.79
C ASN A 163 14.29 1.33 4.20
N ASN A 164 13.45 1.30 3.16
CA ASN A 164 12.90 2.52 2.57
C ASN A 164 11.89 3.20 3.49
N LEU A 165 11.10 2.44 4.23
CA LEU A 165 10.17 2.98 5.23
C LEU A 165 10.93 3.70 6.35
N SER A 166 12.01 3.10 6.86
CA SER A 166 12.89 3.75 7.84
C SER A 166 13.46 5.07 7.30
N LYS A 167 13.96 5.09 6.05
CA LYS A 167 14.46 6.32 5.40
C LYS A 167 13.35 7.39 5.29
N ALA A 168 12.16 6.99 4.87
CA ALA A 168 11.03 7.91 4.70
C ALA A 168 10.56 8.51 6.03
N LEU A 169 10.56 7.73 7.11
CA LEU A 169 10.10 8.15 8.45
C LEU A 169 11.06 9.10 9.15
N LYS A 170 12.36 9.10 8.83
CA LYS A 170 13.34 10.01 9.46
C LYS A 170 12.92 11.48 9.40
N ALA A 171 12.41 11.93 8.25
CA ALA A 171 11.99 13.32 8.05
C ALA A 171 10.53 13.47 7.63
N GLY A 172 9.93 12.46 7.00
CA GLY A 172 8.54 12.46 6.52
C GLY A 172 7.48 12.35 7.62
N ASN A 173 6.23 12.55 7.24
CA ASN A 173 5.10 12.23 8.10
C ASN A 173 4.89 10.71 8.10
N ILE A 174 4.31 10.14 9.17
CA ILE A 174 3.98 8.71 9.19
C ILE A 174 2.99 8.40 8.08
N PHE A 175 1.87 9.13 8.05
CA PHE A 175 0.89 8.98 6.97
C PHE A 175 1.49 9.31 5.60
N GLY A 176 1.50 8.32 4.72
CA GLY A 176 2.02 8.39 3.36
C GLY A 176 3.50 8.03 3.22
N SER A 177 4.24 7.78 4.33
CA SER A 177 5.62 7.30 4.27
C SER A 177 5.70 5.85 3.82
N GLU A 178 4.73 5.01 4.18
CA GLU A 178 4.67 3.62 3.72
C GLU A 178 4.41 3.55 2.20
N GLY A 179 3.49 4.38 1.70
CA GLY A 179 3.24 4.50 0.26
C GLY A 179 4.47 5.01 -0.50
N LEU A 180 5.18 6.01 0.06
CA LEU A 180 6.45 6.47 -0.51
C LEU A 180 7.48 5.34 -0.50
N ALA A 181 7.61 4.60 0.60
CA ALA A 181 8.59 3.54 0.76
C ALA A 181 8.41 2.43 -0.30
N ILE A 182 7.16 1.99 -0.54
CA ILE A 182 6.89 0.98 -1.56
C ILE A 182 7.16 1.52 -2.98
N ASN A 183 6.81 2.77 -3.26
CA ASN A 183 7.14 3.41 -4.54
C ASN A 183 8.67 3.51 -4.73
N MET A 184 9.44 3.78 -3.67
CA MET A 184 10.90 3.74 -3.71
C MET A 184 11.41 2.33 -3.98
N SER A 185 10.89 1.33 -3.29
CA SER A 185 11.29 -0.07 -3.46
C SER A 185 11.10 -0.51 -4.91
N VAL A 186 9.96 -0.19 -5.50
CA VAL A 186 9.65 -0.60 -6.88
C VAL A 186 10.41 0.23 -7.92
N TYR A 187 10.38 1.56 -7.84
CA TYR A 187 10.87 2.41 -8.93
C TYR A 187 12.31 2.90 -8.78
N ILE A 188 12.88 2.84 -7.57
CA ILE A 188 14.28 3.23 -7.31
C ILE A 188 15.15 1.99 -7.15
N ASP A 189 14.72 1.05 -6.31
CA ASP A 189 15.51 -0.13 -5.97
C ASP A 189 15.19 -1.33 -6.85
N ASN A 190 14.25 -1.18 -7.81
CA ASN A 190 13.85 -2.19 -8.81
C ASN A 190 13.38 -3.51 -8.17
N LEU A 191 12.60 -3.41 -7.08
CA LEU A 191 11.97 -4.59 -6.49
C LEU A 191 11.12 -5.32 -7.53
N GLU A 192 11.35 -6.60 -7.71
CA GLU A 192 10.55 -7.41 -8.63
C GLU A 192 9.07 -7.36 -8.24
N THR A 193 8.24 -6.93 -9.18
CA THR A 193 6.84 -6.61 -8.94
C THR A 193 5.96 -7.13 -10.05
N GLU A 194 4.90 -7.81 -9.67
CA GLU A 194 3.81 -8.20 -10.57
C GLU A 194 2.65 -7.22 -10.40
N PHE A 195 2.40 -6.41 -11.41
CA PHE A 195 1.29 -5.46 -11.39
C PHE A 195 0.00 -6.13 -11.81
N LEU A 196 -0.95 -6.17 -10.91
CA LEU A 196 -2.28 -6.71 -11.13
C LEU A 196 -3.21 -5.71 -11.82
N PRO A 197 -4.28 -6.19 -12.49
CA PRO A 197 -5.32 -5.35 -13.03
C PRO A 197 -5.93 -4.41 -11.99
N LEU A 198 -6.35 -3.21 -12.41
CA LEU A 198 -6.86 -2.16 -11.51
C LEU A 198 -8.07 -2.60 -10.68
N ASN A 199 -8.93 -3.45 -11.24
CA ASN A 199 -10.10 -3.99 -10.56
C ASN A 199 -9.76 -4.92 -9.38
N CYS A 200 -8.52 -5.36 -9.25
CA CYS A 200 -8.07 -6.11 -8.07
C CYS A 200 -7.96 -5.22 -6.81
N ASN A 201 -7.86 -3.90 -6.95
CA ASN A 201 -7.89 -2.95 -5.85
C ASN A 201 -8.45 -1.61 -6.32
N TRP A 202 -9.75 -1.56 -6.58
CA TRP A 202 -10.42 -0.38 -7.09
C TRP A 202 -10.70 0.66 -6.00
N ILE A 203 -10.29 1.91 -6.21
CA ILE A 203 -10.55 3.02 -5.27
C ILE A 203 -11.89 3.67 -5.61
N THR A 204 -12.93 3.31 -4.88
CA THR A 204 -14.30 3.77 -5.11
C THR A 204 -14.52 5.26 -4.85
N SER A 205 -13.68 5.91 -4.06
CA SER A 205 -13.78 7.35 -3.75
C SER A 205 -13.59 8.27 -4.96
N ASN A 206 -12.99 7.78 -6.04
CA ASN A 206 -12.80 8.56 -7.27
C ASN A 206 -13.94 8.38 -8.26
N LEU A 207 -14.34 7.14 -8.48
CA LEU A 207 -15.43 6.77 -9.38
C LEU A 207 -15.93 5.38 -9.01
N LEU A 208 -17.24 5.21 -8.92
CA LEU A 208 -17.82 3.89 -8.64
C LEU A 208 -17.66 2.96 -9.84
N PRO A 209 -17.39 1.68 -9.62
CA PRO A 209 -17.43 0.68 -10.68
C PRO A 209 -18.86 0.59 -11.24
N LYS A 210 -18.98 0.21 -12.50
CA LYS A 210 -20.28 -0.12 -13.11
C LYS A 210 -20.60 -1.58 -12.85
N PHE A 211 -21.87 -1.90 -12.70
CA PHE A 211 -22.32 -3.27 -12.61
C PHE A 211 -22.71 -3.78 -14.00
N ASP A 212 -22.08 -4.86 -14.43
CA ASP A 212 -22.42 -5.56 -15.66
C ASP A 212 -23.43 -6.66 -15.32
N GLU A 213 -24.71 -6.39 -15.58
CA GLU A 213 -25.81 -7.31 -15.30
C GLU A 213 -25.69 -8.65 -16.07
N LYS A 214 -25.12 -8.61 -17.28
CA LYS A 214 -24.98 -9.81 -18.12
C LYS A 214 -24.02 -10.83 -17.51
N ASN A 215 -22.90 -10.33 -16.94
CA ASN A 215 -21.85 -11.16 -16.36
C ASN A 215 -21.94 -11.22 -14.84
N ASN A 216 -22.90 -10.52 -14.22
CA ASN A 216 -23.10 -10.41 -12.77
C ASN A 216 -21.80 -10.03 -12.04
N THR A 217 -21.10 -8.99 -12.55
CA THR A 217 -19.80 -8.56 -12.00
C THR A 217 -19.64 -7.05 -12.08
N PHE A 218 -18.75 -6.52 -11.22
CA PHE A 218 -18.34 -5.12 -11.32
C PHE A 218 -17.24 -4.97 -12.37
N VAL A 219 -17.35 -3.93 -13.18
CA VAL A 219 -16.40 -3.59 -14.23
C VAL A 219 -15.93 -2.15 -14.10
N GLU A 220 -14.79 -1.86 -14.69
CA GLU A 220 -14.27 -0.50 -14.74
C GLU A 220 -15.26 0.43 -15.43
N PRO A 221 -15.45 1.66 -14.91
CA PRO A 221 -16.28 2.65 -15.55
C PRO A 221 -15.57 3.17 -16.82
N VAL A 222 -15.85 2.53 -17.94
CA VAL A 222 -15.42 3.05 -19.25
C VAL A 222 -16.34 4.21 -19.62
N LYS A 223 -15.73 5.32 -20.05
CA LYS A 223 -16.48 6.48 -20.57
C LYS A 223 -17.03 6.17 -21.95
#